data_1974106ebcceaa380e5f4cd8ff48e306
#
_entry.id   1974106ebcceaa380e5f4cd8ff48e306
#
_cell.length_a   1.000
_cell.length_b   1.000
_cell.length_c   1.000
_cell.angle_alpha   90.00
_cell.angle_beta   90.00
_cell.angle_gamma   90.00
#
_symmetry.space_group_name_H-M   'P 1'
#
loop_
_entity.id
_entity.type
_entity.pdbx_description
1 polymer ?
#
loop_
_entity_poly.entity_id
_entity_poly.type
_entity_poly.pdbx_seq_one_letter_code
_entity_poly.pdbx_strand_id
1 'polypeptide(L)'
;CRFDGETVKWMYEDDLTYVPNGGTFGIRSIFEDKEGSFWFCNTWHKYIFDFEKTIKSDRLQYQKTEGIGNAKIFGGDNYIYYSYILEDSNGNIWLTTWDKGLYKYDGKTITNYAVKDGTKDVNLVSMYKDNQGNLWLGTPDNGTFKFNGNTFERFKTK
;
A
#
# COMPACT_ATOMS: atom_id res chain seq x y z
N CYS A 1 13.02 -7.13 -6.83
CA CYS A 1 14.44 -7.46 -6.58
C CYS A 1 15.01 -6.53 -5.50
N ARG A 2 16.11 -6.94 -4.93
CA ARG A 2 16.93 -6.17 -3.99
C ARG A 2 18.36 -6.08 -4.55
N PHE A 3 18.92 -4.89 -4.51
CA PHE A 3 20.33 -4.62 -4.80
C PHE A 3 21.07 -4.36 -3.49
N ASP A 4 22.19 -5.03 -3.25
CA ASP A 4 22.99 -4.93 -2.01
C ASP A 4 24.25 -4.07 -2.17
N GLY A 5 24.44 -3.46 -3.33
CA GLY A 5 25.63 -2.69 -3.73
C GLY A 5 26.48 -3.41 -4.76
N GLU A 6 26.38 -4.71 -4.87
CA GLU A 6 27.17 -5.55 -5.78
C GLU A 6 26.31 -6.47 -6.64
N THR A 7 25.30 -7.10 -6.05
CA THR A 7 24.46 -8.10 -6.70
C THR A 7 22.98 -7.78 -6.62
N VAL A 8 22.20 -8.31 -7.58
CA VAL A 8 20.75 -8.24 -7.58
C VAL A 8 20.19 -9.60 -7.23
N LYS A 9 19.39 -9.67 -6.17
CA LYS A 9 18.64 -10.85 -5.77
C LYS A 9 17.16 -10.70 -6.14
N TRP A 10 16.56 -11.75 -6.68
CA TRP A 10 15.21 -11.74 -7.19
C TRP A 10 14.22 -12.37 -6.23
N MET A 11 13.02 -11.82 -6.18
CA MET A 11 11.85 -12.40 -5.54
C MET A 11 10.86 -12.83 -6.61
N TYR A 12 10.41 -14.07 -6.53
CA TYR A 12 9.35 -14.62 -7.36
C TYR A 12 8.18 -15.00 -6.47
N GLU A 13 7.11 -14.26 -6.57
CA GLU A 13 5.90 -14.45 -5.76
C GLU A 13 4.68 -14.11 -6.61
N ASP A 14 3.87 -15.12 -6.89
CA ASP A 14 2.70 -14.97 -7.75
C ASP A 14 1.67 -13.98 -7.18
N ASP A 15 1.50 -13.97 -5.85
CA ASP A 15 0.59 -13.04 -5.17
C ASP A 15 0.88 -11.56 -5.46
N LEU A 16 2.11 -11.23 -5.86
CA LEU A 16 2.52 -9.85 -6.14
C LEU A 16 2.15 -9.39 -7.56
N THR A 17 1.99 -10.34 -8.47
CA THR A 17 1.86 -10.03 -9.90
C THR A 17 0.60 -10.57 -10.52
N TYR A 18 0.08 -11.67 -9.98
CA TYR A 18 -1.13 -12.31 -10.50
C TYR A 18 -2.37 -11.81 -9.78
N VAL A 19 -3.37 -11.47 -10.56
CA VAL A 19 -4.66 -11.02 -10.05
C VAL A 19 -5.75 -11.91 -10.60
N PRO A 20 -6.57 -12.51 -9.74
CA PRO A 20 -7.71 -13.29 -10.17
C PRO A 20 -8.61 -12.46 -11.11
N ASN A 21 -8.89 -12.96 -12.29
CA ASN A 21 -9.75 -12.33 -13.31
C ASN A 21 -9.25 -11.01 -13.92
N GLY A 22 -8.02 -10.58 -13.65
CA GLY A 22 -7.55 -9.24 -14.05
C GLY A 22 -6.23 -9.18 -14.80
N GLY A 23 -5.53 -10.28 -14.96
CA GLY A 23 -4.19 -10.28 -15.58
C GLY A 23 -3.07 -9.97 -14.60
N THR A 24 -1.98 -9.38 -15.09
CA THR A 24 -0.81 -9.04 -14.29
C THR A 24 -0.71 -7.55 -14.05
N PHE A 25 -0.38 -7.16 -12.82
CA PHE A 25 -0.17 -5.76 -12.43
C PHE A 25 1.23 -5.57 -11.88
N GLY A 26 1.86 -4.46 -12.24
CA GLY A 26 3.16 -4.10 -11.70
C GLY A 26 3.06 -3.65 -10.23
N ILE A 27 4.09 -3.94 -9.46
CA ILE A 27 4.27 -3.40 -8.11
C ILE A 27 4.52 -1.90 -8.21
N ARG A 28 3.66 -1.09 -7.59
CA ARG A 28 3.73 0.38 -7.60
C ARG A 28 4.23 0.96 -6.28
N SER A 29 4.10 0.22 -5.19
CA SER A 29 4.64 0.64 -3.91
C SER A 29 5.16 -0.55 -3.10
N ILE A 30 6.21 -0.29 -2.36
CA ILE A 30 6.84 -1.17 -1.39
C ILE A 30 6.99 -0.35 -0.12
N PHE A 31 6.65 -0.94 1.00
CA PHE A 31 6.73 -0.29 2.30
C PHE A 31 7.30 -1.25 3.34
N GLU A 32 8.22 -0.78 4.17
CA GLU A 32 8.74 -1.49 5.33
C GLU A 32 8.09 -0.89 6.58
N ASP A 33 7.37 -1.73 7.36
CA ASP A 33 6.76 -1.30 8.61
C ASP A 33 7.80 -1.21 9.74
N LYS A 34 7.40 -0.63 10.86
CA LYS A 34 8.27 -0.46 12.03
C LYS A 34 8.77 -1.77 12.66
N GLU A 35 8.16 -2.91 12.29
CA GLU A 35 8.55 -4.25 12.72
C GLU A 35 9.54 -4.90 11.75
N GLY A 36 9.90 -4.22 10.64
CA GLY A 36 10.79 -4.70 9.60
C GLY A 36 10.12 -5.66 8.61
N SER A 37 8.79 -5.74 8.60
CA SER A 37 8.06 -6.50 7.60
C SER A 37 7.81 -5.65 6.36
N PHE A 38 7.94 -6.27 5.19
CA PHE A 38 7.71 -5.61 3.92
C PHE A 38 6.30 -5.87 3.42
N TRP A 39 5.67 -4.79 2.96
CA TRP A 39 4.38 -4.78 2.34
C TRP A 39 4.52 -4.38 0.88
N PHE A 40 3.81 -5.09 0.02
CA PHE A 40 3.75 -4.76 -1.39
C PHE A 40 2.30 -4.46 -1.75
N CYS A 41 2.07 -3.51 -2.65
CA CYS A 41 0.76 -3.37 -3.24
C CYS A 41 0.39 -4.67 -4.00
N ASN A 42 -0.89 -4.90 -4.19
CA ASN A 42 -1.48 -6.08 -4.83
C ASN A 42 -1.46 -7.38 -4.01
N THR A 43 -1.06 -7.36 -2.74
CA THR A 43 -1.18 -8.51 -1.85
C THR A 43 -1.63 -8.11 -0.45
N TRP A 44 -2.28 -9.04 0.24
CA TRP A 44 -2.72 -8.90 1.63
C TRP A 44 -1.67 -9.33 2.63
N HIS A 45 -0.65 -10.02 2.15
CA HIS A 45 0.40 -10.58 2.95
C HIS A 45 1.47 -9.56 3.26
N LYS A 46 2.20 -9.81 4.32
CA LYS A 46 3.47 -9.16 4.61
C LYS A 46 4.61 -10.18 4.56
N TYR A 47 5.80 -9.70 4.27
CA TYR A 47 6.97 -10.51 3.99
C TYR A 47 8.10 -10.14 4.94
N ILE A 48 8.64 -11.14 5.61
CA ILE A 48 9.80 -11.00 6.48
C ILE A 48 10.99 -11.59 5.75
N PHE A 49 11.95 -10.74 5.34
CA PHE A 49 13.12 -11.17 4.60
C PHE A 49 14.21 -11.71 5.53
N ASP A 50 14.80 -12.85 5.16
CA ASP A 50 15.99 -13.42 5.77
C ASP A 50 17.21 -13.02 4.92
N PHE A 51 17.84 -11.91 5.26
CA PHE A 51 18.96 -11.38 4.49
C PHE A 51 20.23 -12.22 4.66
N GLU A 52 20.41 -12.95 5.77
CA GLU A 52 21.56 -13.84 5.96
C GLU A 52 21.47 -15.05 5.03
N LYS A 53 20.30 -15.67 4.93
CA LYS A 53 20.07 -16.75 3.98
C LYS A 53 20.10 -16.27 2.54
N THR A 54 19.64 -15.05 2.28
CA THR A 54 19.65 -14.43 0.96
C THR A 54 21.06 -14.27 0.39
N ILE A 55 22.08 -13.97 1.23
CA ILE A 55 23.48 -13.86 0.77
C ILE A 55 23.96 -15.14 0.10
N LYS A 56 23.53 -16.30 0.59
CA LYS A 56 23.91 -17.63 0.09
C LYS A 56 23.01 -18.17 -1.02
N SER A 57 22.11 -17.36 -1.54
CA SER A 57 21.09 -17.76 -2.53
C SER A 57 21.06 -16.78 -3.69
N ASP A 58 20.66 -17.24 -4.87
CA ASP A 58 20.38 -16.38 -6.03
C ASP A 58 19.01 -15.68 -5.93
N ARG A 59 18.20 -16.05 -4.93
CA ARG A 59 16.87 -15.51 -4.70
C ARG A 59 16.74 -14.93 -3.31
N LEU A 60 15.89 -13.92 -3.15
CA LEU A 60 15.48 -13.43 -1.85
C LEU A 60 14.81 -14.55 -1.06
N GLN A 61 15.25 -14.73 0.18
CA GLN A 61 14.68 -15.66 1.13
C GLN A 61 13.75 -14.90 2.06
N TYR A 62 12.52 -15.36 2.20
CA TYR A 62 11.50 -14.67 3.00
C TYR A 62 10.47 -15.64 3.58
N GLN A 63 9.79 -15.19 4.59
CA GLN A 63 8.59 -15.81 5.14
C GLN A 63 7.38 -14.93 4.78
N LYS A 64 6.38 -15.52 4.15
CA LYS A 64 5.08 -14.89 3.89
C LYS A 64 4.18 -15.11 5.10
N THR A 65 3.58 -14.04 5.62
CA THR A 65 2.70 -14.07 6.79
C THR A 65 1.42 -13.29 6.52
N GLU A 66 0.42 -13.51 7.37
CA GLU A 66 -0.82 -12.73 7.34
C GLU A 66 -0.52 -11.24 7.52
N GLY A 67 -1.16 -10.43 6.69
CA GLY A 67 -1.11 -8.97 6.74
C GLY A 67 -2.47 -8.39 7.13
N ILE A 68 -3.21 -7.84 6.15
CA ILE A 68 -4.50 -7.17 6.39
C ILE A 68 -5.68 -8.15 6.49
N GLY A 69 -5.42 -9.46 6.39
CA GLY A 69 -6.48 -10.47 6.37
C GLY A 69 -7.03 -10.73 4.96
N ASN A 70 -8.04 -11.57 4.86
CA ASN A 70 -8.50 -12.04 3.56
C ASN A 70 -9.34 -10.99 2.81
N ALA A 71 -9.43 -11.16 1.48
CA ALA A 71 -10.16 -10.32 0.55
C ALA A 71 -11.66 -10.05 0.90
N LYS A 72 -12.25 -10.82 1.80
CA LYS A 72 -13.65 -10.62 2.24
C LYS A 72 -13.88 -9.27 2.93
N ILE A 73 -12.83 -8.67 3.49
CA ILE A 73 -12.90 -7.36 4.13
C ILE A 73 -13.14 -6.25 3.09
N PHE A 74 -12.73 -6.46 1.85
CA PHE A 74 -12.84 -5.48 0.77
C PHE A 74 -14.04 -5.68 -0.16
N GLY A 75 -15.10 -6.32 0.29
CA GLY A 75 -16.36 -6.37 -0.47
C GLY A 75 -16.59 -7.67 -1.26
N GLY A 76 -16.15 -8.81 -0.75
CA GLY A 76 -16.48 -10.12 -1.31
C GLY A 76 -15.59 -10.55 -2.47
N ASP A 77 -16.17 -11.13 -3.53
CA ASP A 77 -15.42 -11.65 -4.67
C ASP A 77 -14.74 -10.58 -5.55
N ASN A 78 -14.92 -9.30 -5.22
CA ASN A 78 -14.30 -8.17 -5.91
C ASN A 78 -12.93 -7.89 -5.29
N TYR A 79 -11.90 -8.29 -6.01
CA TYR A 79 -10.53 -7.91 -5.68
C TYR A 79 -10.34 -6.40 -5.79
N ILE A 80 -9.95 -5.75 -4.69
CA ILE A 80 -9.65 -4.31 -4.70
C ILE A 80 -8.15 -4.13 -4.89
N TYR A 81 -7.80 -3.47 -5.99
CA TYR A 81 -6.44 -3.04 -6.25
C TYR A 81 -6.08 -1.82 -5.44
N TYR A 82 -5.01 -1.91 -4.68
CA TYR A 82 -4.43 -0.72 -4.11
C TYR A 82 -3.07 -0.44 -4.73
N SER A 83 -2.87 0.85 -5.03
CA SER A 83 -1.68 1.32 -5.74
C SER A 83 -0.60 1.83 -4.81
N TYR A 84 -0.96 2.18 -3.58
CA TYR A 84 -0.01 2.70 -2.60
C TYR A 84 -0.32 2.21 -1.20
N ILE A 85 0.73 2.03 -0.40
CA ILE A 85 0.64 1.57 0.98
C ILE A 85 1.63 2.34 1.84
N LEU A 86 1.22 2.74 3.04
CA LEU A 86 2.11 3.30 4.06
C LEU A 86 1.56 3.08 5.48
N GLU A 87 2.43 3.25 6.48
CA GLU A 87 2.07 3.28 7.89
C GLU A 87 2.07 4.72 8.42
N ASP A 88 1.00 5.11 9.13
CA ASP A 88 0.95 6.40 9.80
C ASP A 88 1.73 6.37 11.14
N SER A 89 1.79 7.51 11.84
CA SER A 89 2.51 7.63 13.09
C SER A 89 1.89 6.83 14.26
N ASN A 90 0.65 6.37 14.10
CA ASN A 90 -0.07 5.57 15.08
C ASN A 90 0.02 4.07 14.80
N GLY A 91 0.70 3.66 13.71
CA GLY A 91 0.82 2.27 13.29
C GLY A 91 -0.35 1.77 12.45
N ASN A 92 -1.22 2.64 11.96
CA ASN A 92 -2.26 2.24 11.04
C ASN A 92 -1.69 2.11 9.61
N ILE A 93 -2.11 1.08 8.91
CA ILE A 93 -1.77 0.87 7.50
C ILE A 93 -2.83 1.54 6.63
N TRP A 94 -2.39 2.39 5.74
CA TRP A 94 -3.22 3.09 4.78
C TRP A 94 -2.98 2.58 3.37
N LEU A 95 -4.06 2.38 2.62
CA LEU A 95 -4.07 1.82 1.27
C LEU A 95 -4.85 2.73 0.35
N THR A 96 -4.26 3.20 -0.75
CA THR A 96 -4.99 3.95 -1.77
C THR A 96 -5.44 3.03 -2.89
N THR A 97 -6.64 3.25 -3.37
CA THR A 97 -7.16 2.63 -4.59
C THR A 97 -7.32 3.68 -5.67
N TRP A 98 -7.50 3.25 -6.92
CA TRP A 98 -7.72 4.20 -8.01
C TRP A 98 -9.04 4.96 -7.84
N ASP A 99 -10.15 4.25 -7.65
CA ASP A 99 -11.52 4.77 -7.73
C ASP A 99 -12.42 4.43 -6.53
N LYS A 100 -11.88 3.71 -5.53
CA LYS A 100 -12.63 3.29 -4.33
C LYS A 100 -12.23 4.08 -3.06
N GLY A 101 -11.48 5.18 -3.24
CA GLY A 101 -10.95 5.97 -2.13
C GLY A 101 -9.79 5.29 -1.43
N LEU A 102 -9.70 5.51 -0.12
CA LEU A 102 -8.66 4.90 0.73
C LEU A 102 -9.25 3.94 1.74
N TYR A 103 -8.42 3.02 2.18
CA TYR A 103 -8.69 2.15 3.31
C TYR A 103 -7.64 2.36 4.39
N LYS A 104 -8.10 2.42 5.64
CA LYS A 104 -7.26 2.45 6.85
C LYS A 104 -7.47 1.16 7.63
N TYR A 105 -6.40 0.46 7.92
CA TYR A 105 -6.39 -0.73 8.78
C TYR A 105 -5.66 -0.40 10.09
N ASP A 106 -6.32 -0.59 11.21
CA ASP A 106 -5.83 -0.29 12.57
C ASP A 106 -5.29 -1.52 13.32
N GLY A 107 -5.07 -2.62 12.60
CA GLY A 107 -4.68 -3.92 13.16
C GLY A 107 -5.86 -4.84 13.47
N LYS A 108 -7.11 -4.34 13.41
CA LYS A 108 -8.34 -5.11 13.70
C LYS A 108 -9.44 -4.84 12.69
N THR A 109 -9.65 -3.59 12.35
CA THR A 109 -10.75 -3.14 11.50
C THR A 109 -10.24 -2.38 10.29
N ILE A 110 -11.01 -2.43 9.21
CA ILE A 110 -10.76 -1.64 8.01
C ILE A 110 -11.87 -0.59 7.87
N THR A 111 -11.45 0.65 7.71
CA THR A 111 -12.35 1.79 7.47
C THR A 111 -12.08 2.36 6.08
N ASN A 112 -13.14 2.56 5.30
CA ASN A 112 -13.04 3.23 4.00
C ASN A 112 -13.26 4.74 4.14
N TYR A 113 -12.42 5.51 3.45
CA TYR A 113 -12.52 6.97 3.34
C TYR A 113 -12.75 7.34 1.87
N ALA A 114 -13.93 7.82 1.56
CA ALA A 114 -14.19 8.43 0.26
C ALA A 114 -13.46 9.78 0.17
N VAL A 115 -12.75 10.02 -0.94
CA VAL A 115 -12.11 11.32 -1.22
C VAL A 115 -12.90 12.01 -2.30
N LYS A 116 -13.37 13.23 -2.02
CA LYS A 116 -14.25 13.98 -2.92
C LYS A 116 -13.74 15.39 -3.17
N ASP A 117 -13.93 15.86 -4.39
CA ASP A 117 -13.83 17.27 -4.75
C ASP A 117 -15.27 17.77 -5.03
N GLY A 118 -15.85 18.45 -4.06
CA GLY A 118 -17.29 18.73 -4.04
C GLY A 118 -18.11 17.44 -3.91
N THR A 119 -18.90 17.11 -4.92
CA THR A 119 -19.75 15.89 -4.95
C THR A 119 -19.13 14.73 -5.72
N LYS A 120 -18.00 14.95 -6.41
CA LYS A 120 -17.37 13.95 -7.29
C LYS A 120 -16.30 13.19 -6.54
N ASP A 121 -16.29 11.86 -6.69
CA ASP A 121 -15.19 11.02 -6.23
C ASP A 121 -13.92 11.33 -7.00
N VAL A 122 -12.78 11.21 -6.33
CA VAL A 122 -11.46 11.55 -6.86
C VAL A 122 -10.60 10.31 -7.01
N ASN A 123 -9.97 10.17 -8.17
CA ASN A 123 -9.00 9.11 -8.42
C ASN A 123 -7.70 9.39 -7.67
N LEU A 124 -7.11 8.36 -7.05
CA LEU A 124 -5.91 8.47 -6.25
C LEU A 124 -4.73 7.77 -6.91
N VAL A 125 -3.57 8.43 -6.94
CA VAL A 125 -2.36 7.87 -7.56
C VAL A 125 -1.19 7.71 -6.60
N SER A 126 -1.16 8.48 -5.50
CA SER A 126 -0.08 8.42 -4.53
C SER A 126 -0.53 8.82 -3.13
N MET A 127 0.24 8.42 -2.15
CA MET A 127 0.08 8.85 -0.76
C MET A 127 1.46 9.14 -0.17
N TYR A 128 1.53 10.13 0.69
CA TYR A 128 2.77 10.55 1.34
C TYR A 128 2.49 10.94 2.79
N LYS A 129 3.41 10.58 3.68
CA LYS A 129 3.46 11.05 5.07
C LYS A 129 4.64 11.99 5.22
N ASP A 130 4.38 13.24 5.59
CA ASP A 130 5.44 14.21 5.83
C ASP A 130 6.14 14.01 7.19
N ASN A 131 7.22 14.74 7.42
CA ASN A 131 8.01 14.64 8.66
C ASN A 131 7.24 15.10 9.91
N GLN A 132 6.10 15.76 9.75
CA GLN A 132 5.19 16.14 10.84
C GLN A 132 4.09 15.11 11.08
N GLY A 133 4.07 14.01 10.29
CA GLY A 133 3.07 12.96 10.37
C GLY A 133 1.78 13.26 9.61
N ASN A 134 1.71 14.37 8.85
CA ASN A 134 0.52 14.64 8.05
C ASN A 134 0.46 13.69 6.85
N LEU A 135 -0.75 13.24 6.54
CA LEU A 135 -1.01 12.41 5.36
C LEU A 135 -1.49 13.27 4.19
N TRP A 136 -0.92 13.02 3.04
CA TRP A 136 -1.18 13.72 1.79
C TRP A 136 -1.55 12.72 0.70
N LEU A 137 -2.49 13.11 -0.17
CA LEU A 137 -2.87 12.33 -1.34
C LEU A 137 -2.58 13.11 -2.61
N GLY A 138 -1.98 12.45 -3.58
CA GLY A 138 -1.84 12.94 -4.95
C GLY A 138 -2.92 12.36 -5.84
N THR A 139 -3.43 13.22 -6.71
CA THR A 139 -4.47 12.88 -7.69
C THR A 139 -3.98 13.25 -9.09
N PRO A 140 -4.48 12.61 -10.17
CA PRO A 140 -4.06 12.98 -11.52
C PRO A 140 -4.51 14.39 -11.90
N ASP A 141 -5.74 14.80 -11.55
CA ASP A 141 -6.36 16.00 -12.10
C ASP A 141 -6.91 16.99 -11.04
N ASN A 142 -7.05 16.55 -9.78
CA ASN A 142 -7.70 17.34 -8.73
C ASN A 142 -6.72 17.98 -7.73
N GLY A 143 -5.39 17.91 -8.01
CA GLY A 143 -4.35 18.43 -7.14
C GLY A 143 -4.09 17.54 -5.94
N THR A 144 -3.78 18.13 -4.79
CA THR A 144 -3.36 17.43 -3.58
C THR A 144 -4.41 17.57 -2.48
N PHE A 145 -4.62 16.51 -1.73
CA PHE A 145 -5.48 16.49 -0.56
C PHE A 145 -4.68 16.22 0.70
N LYS A 146 -5.09 16.81 1.81
CA LYS A 146 -4.48 16.62 3.15
C LYS A 146 -5.51 16.05 4.11
N PHE A 147 -5.09 15.10 4.94
CA PHE A 147 -5.92 14.56 6.02
C PHE A 147 -6.01 15.55 7.18
N ASN A 148 -7.23 15.84 7.63
CA ASN A 148 -7.51 16.76 8.74
C ASN A 148 -7.80 16.03 10.06
N GLY A 149 -7.61 14.71 10.12
CA GLY A 149 -7.95 13.84 11.24
C GLY A 149 -9.28 13.09 11.08
N ASN A 150 -10.16 13.54 10.19
CA ASN A 150 -11.47 12.93 9.96
C ASN A 150 -11.72 12.61 8.47
N THR A 151 -11.29 13.50 7.57
CA THR A 151 -11.45 13.36 6.13
C THR A 151 -10.26 13.95 5.38
N PHE A 152 -10.22 13.76 4.07
CA PHE A 152 -9.23 14.40 3.20
C PHE A 152 -9.84 15.62 2.54
N GLU A 153 -9.20 16.75 2.68
CA GLU A 153 -9.60 18.02 2.12
C GLU A 153 -8.60 18.51 1.07
N ARG A 154 -9.11 19.10 0.00
CA ARG A 154 -8.26 19.66 -1.05
C ARG A 154 -7.38 20.78 -0.49
N PHE A 155 -6.07 20.61 -0.66
CA PHE A 155 -5.11 21.61 -0.26
C PHE A 155 -5.13 22.78 -1.23
N LYS A 156 -5.26 24.00 -0.68
CA LYS A 156 -5.19 25.25 -1.44
C LYS A 156 -4.02 26.06 -0.92
N THR A 157 -3.11 26.41 -1.79
CA THR A 157 -2.11 27.45 -1.47
C THR A 157 -2.84 28.79 -1.35
N LYS A 158 -2.42 29.57 -0.38
CA LYS A 158 -2.87 30.97 -0.23
C LYS A 158 -2.29 31.82 -1.33
#